data_5db8202d415d27f30f7630105327c4cb
#
_entry.id   5db8202d415d27f30f7630105327c4cb
#
_cell.length_a   1.000
_cell.length_b   1.000
_cell.length_c   1.000
_cell.angle_alpha   90.00
_cell.angle_beta   90.00
_cell.angle_gamma   90.00
#
_symmetry.space_group_name_H-M   'P 1'
#
loop_
_entity.id
_entity.type
_entity.pdbx_description
1 polymer ?
#
loop_
_entity_poly.entity_id
_entity_poly.type
_entity_poly.pdbx_seq_one_letter_code
_entity_poly.pdbx_strand_id
1 'polypeptide(L)'
;KQIRGEMSQGRAHKYCSNCVQAERFGADSERKWHNDTNPNFDYATAGDQYHYPVIVDVRWNTTCNLSCNYCSEWASSKWSALKGIPFKSGSRPYYEQVCDFLEQHKSHIRDVALVGGEPLLLPENERLLDVIPEDCAVTLITNMNVDLGKNKIFKKLAQRKKVGWSMSFDNIGAQFEYVRYGGDWNMLTENLAIVKDLFKQGQWGGIHAVYNIYNATRITEFREWAQSQGVTVLWQNLFQPDYLDPLLYGPAVAQAAADEIERFYATGLATPAERQFFDNALNTYRAVSQARPGIEAKFRQHITEIETQYHKDCAGKFVQLWPELAHLTQ
;
A
#
# COMPACT_ATOMS: atom_id res chain seq x y z
N LYS A 1 -28.67 7.03 -2.81
CA LYS A 1 -29.96 6.74 -2.11
C LYS A 1 -30.28 5.25 -2.06
N GLN A 2 -30.24 4.50 -3.19
CA GLN A 2 -30.60 3.07 -3.21
C GLN A 2 -29.72 2.23 -2.25
N ILE A 3 -28.38 2.34 -2.31
CA ILE A 3 -27.46 1.58 -1.45
C ILE A 3 -27.74 1.82 0.03
N ARG A 4 -27.90 3.08 0.44
CA ARG A 4 -28.24 3.43 1.83
C ARG A 4 -29.57 2.84 2.26
N GLY A 5 -30.60 2.92 1.41
CA GLY A 5 -31.93 2.38 1.70
C GLY A 5 -31.94 0.86 1.85
N GLU A 6 -31.11 0.12 1.12
CA GLU A 6 -30.96 -1.33 1.28
C GLU A 6 -30.18 -1.67 2.55
N MET A 7 -29.08 -0.94 2.82
CA MET A 7 -28.24 -1.17 4.00
C MET A 7 -29.00 -0.85 5.31
N SER A 8 -29.80 0.23 5.34
CA SER A 8 -30.62 0.57 6.53
C SER A 8 -31.68 -0.48 6.85
N GLN A 9 -32.03 -1.30 5.86
CA GLN A 9 -32.97 -2.44 6.00
C GLN A 9 -32.25 -3.77 6.25
N GLY A 10 -30.94 -3.73 6.55
CA GLY A 10 -30.11 -4.92 6.77
C GLY A 10 -29.84 -5.74 5.50
N ARG A 11 -30.13 -5.21 4.32
CA ARG A 11 -29.90 -5.88 3.04
C ARG A 11 -28.57 -5.44 2.43
N ALA A 12 -27.76 -6.42 2.02
CA ALA A 12 -26.52 -6.14 1.31
C ALA A 12 -26.79 -5.78 -0.15
N HIS A 13 -26.38 -4.57 -0.56
CA HIS A 13 -26.39 -4.20 -1.97
C HIS A 13 -25.31 -4.97 -2.75
N LYS A 14 -25.51 -5.19 -4.05
CA LYS A 14 -24.56 -5.95 -4.91
C LYS A 14 -23.11 -5.40 -4.88
N TYR A 15 -22.94 -4.10 -4.66
CA TYR A 15 -21.60 -3.48 -4.51
C TYR A 15 -20.95 -3.69 -3.13
N CYS A 16 -21.68 -4.28 -2.18
CA CYS A 16 -21.16 -4.63 -0.86
C CYS A 16 -20.66 -6.08 -0.79
N SER A 17 -20.60 -6.80 -1.92
CA SER A 17 -20.28 -8.23 -1.99
C SER A 17 -18.95 -8.56 -1.32
N ASN A 18 -17.89 -7.75 -1.53
CA ASN A 18 -16.56 -8.00 -0.97
C ASN A 18 -16.57 -7.97 0.57
N CYS A 19 -17.17 -6.92 1.16
CA CYS A 19 -17.28 -6.84 2.62
C CYS A 19 -18.13 -7.98 3.18
N VAL A 20 -19.30 -8.27 2.55
CA VAL A 20 -20.18 -9.34 2.99
C VAL A 20 -19.52 -10.70 2.88
N GLN A 21 -18.75 -10.93 1.84
CA GLN A 21 -18.02 -12.19 1.65
C GLN A 21 -16.90 -12.34 2.68
N ALA A 22 -16.10 -11.30 2.93
CA ALA A 22 -15.07 -11.31 3.97
C ALA A 22 -15.67 -11.65 5.34
N GLU A 23 -16.77 -10.98 5.72
CA GLU A 23 -17.46 -11.21 6.98
C GLU A 23 -18.05 -12.62 7.12
N ARG A 24 -18.58 -13.19 6.02
CA ARG A 24 -19.07 -14.60 6.01
C ARG A 24 -17.95 -15.60 6.26
N PHE A 25 -16.73 -15.28 5.87
CA PHE A 25 -15.54 -16.10 6.15
C PHE A 25 -14.85 -15.75 7.46
N GLY A 26 -15.45 -14.90 8.30
CA GLY A 26 -14.89 -14.51 9.59
C GLY A 26 -13.74 -13.50 9.52
N ALA A 27 -13.51 -12.91 8.34
CA ALA A 27 -12.49 -11.88 8.17
C ALA A 27 -13.07 -10.49 8.46
N ASP A 28 -12.20 -9.56 8.86
CA ASP A 28 -12.59 -8.17 8.99
C ASP A 28 -12.80 -7.53 7.61
N SER A 29 -13.82 -6.68 7.53
CA SER A 29 -14.14 -5.90 6.34
C SER A 29 -13.93 -4.41 6.59
N GLU A 30 -13.70 -3.63 5.52
CA GLU A 30 -13.67 -2.17 5.59
C GLU A 30 -14.92 -1.60 6.32
N ARG A 31 -16.09 -2.17 6.04
CA ARG A 31 -17.35 -1.76 6.69
C ARG A 31 -17.28 -1.98 8.20
N LYS A 32 -16.81 -3.15 8.63
CA LYS A 32 -16.69 -3.50 10.05
C LYS A 32 -15.65 -2.60 10.71
N TRP A 33 -14.48 -2.44 10.10
CA TRP A 33 -13.44 -1.55 10.58
C TRP A 33 -13.93 -0.11 10.78
N HIS A 34 -14.65 0.46 9.80
CA HIS A 34 -15.24 1.79 9.93
C HIS A 34 -16.28 1.88 11.06
N ASN A 35 -17.09 0.84 11.26
CA ASN A 35 -18.06 0.82 12.36
C ASN A 35 -17.34 0.78 13.73
N ASP A 36 -16.31 -0.06 13.84
CA ASP A 36 -15.58 -0.26 15.09
C ASP A 36 -14.75 0.98 15.47
N THR A 37 -14.20 1.67 14.49
CA THR A 37 -13.42 2.91 14.69
C THR A 37 -14.31 4.16 14.91
N ASN A 38 -15.60 4.08 14.57
CA ASN A 38 -16.54 5.17 14.76
C ASN A 38 -17.79 4.71 15.57
N PRO A 39 -17.60 4.18 16.81
CA PRO A 39 -18.68 3.56 17.58
C PRO A 39 -19.81 4.52 17.97
N ASN A 40 -19.55 5.81 17.97
CA ASN A 40 -20.54 6.84 18.30
C ASN A 40 -21.33 7.35 17.09
N PHE A 41 -21.06 6.81 15.91
CA PHE A 41 -21.79 7.19 14.72
C PHE A 41 -23.02 6.30 14.55
N ASP A 42 -24.20 6.85 14.82
CA ASP A 42 -25.45 6.12 14.63
C ASP A 42 -25.88 6.10 13.16
N TYR A 43 -25.48 5.07 12.47
CA TYR A 43 -25.85 4.85 11.07
C TYR A 43 -27.36 4.63 10.88
N ALA A 44 -28.08 4.20 11.91
CA ALA A 44 -29.52 3.92 11.82
C ALA A 44 -30.35 5.22 11.86
N THR A 45 -29.93 6.20 12.67
CA THR A 45 -30.61 7.48 12.81
C THR A 45 -30.05 8.55 11.87
N ALA A 46 -28.87 8.31 11.28
CA ALA A 46 -28.21 9.24 10.37
C ALA A 46 -29.06 9.61 9.14
N GLY A 47 -29.93 8.72 8.69
CA GLY A 47 -30.93 8.95 7.65
C GLY A 47 -30.41 9.69 6.41
N ASP A 48 -31.30 10.44 5.76
CA ASP A 48 -30.96 11.35 4.65
C ASP A 48 -30.33 12.69 5.12
N GLN A 49 -30.11 12.89 6.43
CA GLN A 49 -29.65 14.16 6.99
C GLN A 49 -28.14 14.40 6.85
N TYR A 50 -27.33 13.35 6.68
CA TYR A 50 -25.88 13.49 6.49
C TYR A 50 -25.55 13.58 5.00
N HIS A 51 -25.34 14.80 4.54
CA HIS A 51 -24.97 15.10 3.14
C HIS A 51 -23.49 15.42 2.95
N TYR A 52 -22.66 15.25 3.99
CA TYR A 52 -21.24 15.63 3.98
C TYR A 52 -20.36 14.47 4.41
N PRO A 53 -19.13 14.37 3.85
CA PRO A 53 -18.18 13.34 4.22
C PRO A 53 -17.57 13.64 5.59
N VAL A 54 -17.34 12.59 6.37
CA VAL A 54 -16.56 12.62 7.62
C VAL A 54 -15.15 12.11 7.37
N ILE A 55 -15.02 11.10 6.52
CA ILE A 55 -13.77 10.48 6.08
C ILE A 55 -13.67 10.67 4.57
N VAL A 56 -12.51 11.11 4.10
CA VAL A 56 -12.26 11.42 2.70
C VAL A 56 -11.01 10.70 2.21
N ASP A 57 -11.14 9.82 1.24
CA ASP A 57 -10.01 9.22 0.50
C ASP A 57 -9.90 9.93 -0.85
N VAL A 58 -8.77 10.56 -1.13
CA VAL A 58 -8.56 11.31 -2.37
C VAL A 58 -7.50 10.67 -3.25
N ARG A 59 -7.87 10.43 -4.52
CA ARG A 59 -7.03 9.92 -5.60
C ARG A 59 -7.21 10.80 -6.83
N TRP A 60 -6.54 11.93 -6.85
CA TRP A 60 -6.72 12.92 -7.93
C TRP A 60 -6.33 12.39 -9.30
N ASN A 61 -5.20 11.69 -9.35
CA ASN A 61 -4.70 11.03 -10.55
C ASN A 61 -3.62 9.99 -10.19
N THR A 62 -3.00 9.38 -11.20
CA THR A 62 -2.00 8.33 -11.04
C THR A 62 -0.56 8.81 -11.31
N THR A 63 -0.29 10.12 -11.18
CA THR A 63 1.07 10.65 -11.28
C THR A 63 1.97 9.97 -10.25
N CYS A 64 3.02 9.30 -10.71
CA CYS A 64 3.99 8.60 -9.89
C CYS A 64 5.37 8.66 -10.53
N ASN A 65 6.40 8.74 -9.72
CA ASN A 65 7.80 8.69 -10.14
C ASN A 65 8.38 7.28 -10.22
N LEU A 66 7.66 6.26 -9.72
CA LEU A 66 8.09 4.86 -9.71
C LEU A 66 7.24 3.99 -10.65
N SER A 67 7.86 2.90 -11.14
CA SER A 67 7.18 1.81 -11.84
C SER A 67 7.44 0.48 -11.14
N CYS A 68 6.84 0.30 -9.96
CA CYS A 68 7.01 -0.91 -9.16
C CYS A 68 6.56 -2.16 -9.91
N ASN A 69 7.25 -3.30 -9.71
CA ASN A 69 7.02 -4.56 -10.44
C ASN A 69 5.62 -5.15 -10.26
N TYR A 70 4.92 -4.82 -9.19
CA TYR A 70 3.53 -5.25 -8.93
C TYR A 70 2.50 -4.13 -9.22
N CYS A 71 2.93 -3.02 -9.80
CA CYS A 71 2.04 -1.93 -10.21
C CYS A 71 1.72 -2.02 -11.72
N SER A 72 0.86 -1.13 -12.18
CA SER A 72 0.41 -1.12 -13.57
C SER A 72 0.29 0.30 -14.12
N GLU A 73 0.09 0.39 -15.43
CA GLU A 73 -0.20 1.64 -16.15
C GLU A 73 -1.48 2.35 -15.66
N TRP A 74 -2.39 1.63 -15.03
CA TRP A 74 -3.61 2.19 -14.45
C TRP A 74 -3.39 2.90 -13.11
N ALA A 75 -2.26 2.63 -12.47
CA ALA A 75 -1.94 3.15 -11.15
C ALA A 75 -0.64 3.97 -11.09
N SER A 76 0.15 4.00 -12.18
CA SER A 76 1.39 4.77 -12.28
C SER A 76 1.57 5.39 -13.66
N SER A 77 1.72 6.71 -13.71
CA SER A 77 2.07 7.44 -14.94
C SER A 77 3.45 7.05 -15.47
N LYS A 78 4.37 6.59 -14.61
CA LYS A 78 5.67 6.07 -15.02
C LYS A 78 5.51 4.79 -15.84
N TRP A 79 4.64 3.87 -15.40
CA TRP A 79 4.28 2.68 -16.17
C TRP A 79 3.60 3.03 -17.49
N SER A 80 2.66 4.00 -17.49
CA SER A 80 2.02 4.46 -18.72
C SER A 80 3.07 4.95 -19.72
N ALA A 81 4.04 5.75 -19.26
CA ALA A 81 5.12 6.24 -20.11
C ALA A 81 6.00 5.12 -20.66
N LEU A 82 6.40 4.12 -19.83
CA LEU A 82 7.21 2.99 -20.27
C LEU A 82 6.50 2.12 -21.32
N LYS A 83 5.16 1.99 -21.22
CA LYS A 83 4.34 1.21 -22.16
C LYS A 83 3.85 2.04 -23.36
N GLY A 84 4.23 3.33 -23.47
CA GLY A 84 3.77 4.22 -24.54
C GLY A 84 2.26 4.51 -24.48
N ILE A 85 1.63 4.35 -23.34
CA ILE A 85 0.20 4.61 -23.14
C ILE A 85 0.01 6.07 -22.73
N PRO A 86 -0.83 6.85 -23.43
CA PRO A 86 -1.08 8.25 -23.08
C PRO A 86 -1.63 8.38 -21.66
N PHE A 87 -0.93 9.10 -20.80
CA PHE A 87 -1.39 9.44 -19.47
C PHE A 87 -2.47 10.53 -19.55
N LYS A 88 -3.65 10.23 -19.07
CA LYS A 88 -4.74 11.21 -18.95
C LYS A 88 -4.76 11.75 -17.52
N SER A 89 -4.20 12.91 -17.31
CA SER A 89 -4.42 13.63 -16.05
C SER A 89 -5.85 14.21 -16.07
N GLY A 90 -6.80 13.41 -15.56
CA GLY A 90 -8.24 13.70 -15.71
C GLY A 90 -8.87 14.44 -14.55
N SER A 91 -8.13 14.90 -13.58
CA SER A 91 -8.70 15.39 -12.32
C SER A 91 -9.05 16.88 -12.27
N ARG A 92 -8.49 17.71 -13.14
CA ARG A 92 -8.59 19.17 -13.00
C ARG A 92 -10.01 19.76 -12.96
N PRO A 93 -10.96 19.36 -13.82
CA PRO A 93 -12.29 19.99 -13.76
C PRO A 93 -13.09 19.66 -12.50
N TYR A 94 -12.82 18.51 -11.87
CA TYR A 94 -13.59 18.06 -10.71
C TYR A 94 -12.89 18.38 -9.37
N TYR A 95 -11.58 18.53 -9.38
CA TYR A 95 -10.84 18.70 -8.14
C TYR A 95 -11.17 20.02 -7.44
N GLU A 96 -11.33 21.12 -8.18
CA GLU A 96 -11.73 22.42 -7.60
C GLU A 96 -13.12 22.33 -6.96
N GLN A 97 -14.08 21.69 -7.66
CA GLN A 97 -15.42 21.47 -7.13
C GLN A 97 -15.39 20.60 -5.85
N VAL A 98 -14.53 19.59 -5.80
CA VAL A 98 -14.35 18.76 -4.60
C VAL A 98 -13.74 19.60 -3.47
N CYS A 99 -12.69 20.38 -3.72
CA CYS A 99 -12.11 21.25 -2.72
C CYS A 99 -13.13 22.29 -2.19
N ASP A 100 -13.88 22.92 -3.07
CA ASP A 100 -14.92 23.88 -2.68
C ASP A 100 -16.03 23.21 -1.84
N PHE A 101 -16.45 22.00 -2.21
CA PHE A 101 -17.40 21.23 -1.42
C PHE A 101 -16.83 20.86 -0.05
N LEU A 102 -15.56 20.42 0.02
CA LEU A 102 -14.91 20.09 1.28
C LEU A 102 -14.73 21.32 2.16
N GLU A 103 -14.42 22.48 1.57
CA GLU A 103 -14.31 23.75 2.29
C GLU A 103 -15.64 24.18 2.91
N GLN A 104 -16.74 24.02 2.19
CA GLN A 104 -18.09 24.30 2.71
C GLN A 104 -18.49 23.39 3.88
N HIS A 105 -17.98 22.15 3.90
CA HIS A 105 -18.32 21.13 4.88
C HIS A 105 -17.18 20.77 5.84
N LYS A 106 -16.10 21.56 5.87
CA LYS A 106 -14.85 21.26 6.61
C LYS A 106 -15.06 20.95 8.09
N SER A 107 -16.06 21.55 8.74
CA SER A 107 -16.37 21.29 10.16
C SER A 107 -16.76 19.83 10.46
N HIS A 108 -17.12 19.05 9.43
CA HIS A 108 -17.54 17.67 9.56
C HIS A 108 -16.41 16.68 9.22
N ILE A 109 -15.34 17.14 8.53
CA ILE A 109 -14.24 16.29 8.10
C ILE A 109 -13.35 15.97 9.30
N ARG A 110 -13.10 14.69 9.55
CA ARG A 110 -12.27 14.18 10.64
C ARG A 110 -10.98 13.55 10.14
N ASP A 111 -11.05 12.83 9.03
CA ASP A 111 -9.95 12.06 8.46
C ASP A 111 -9.86 12.26 6.97
N VAL A 112 -8.64 12.46 6.46
CA VAL A 112 -8.34 12.53 5.04
C VAL A 112 -7.19 11.58 4.72
N ALA A 113 -7.40 10.66 3.78
CA ALA A 113 -6.34 9.83 3.21
C ALA A 113 -5.88 10.42 1.88
N LEU A 114 -4.59 10.73 1.80
CA LEU A 114 -3.92 11.16 0.57
C LEU A 114 -3.28 9.96 -0.09
N VAL A 115 -3.84 9.56 -1.22
CA VAL A 115 -3.46 8.38 -2.00
C VAL A 115 -3.31 8.74 -3.48
N GLY A 116 -3.08 7.77 -4.34
CA GLY A 116 -2.99 7.96 -5.77
C GLY A 116 -1.78 7.24 -6.35
N GLY A 117 -1.07 7.83 -7.31
CA GLY A 117 0.23 7.36 -7.72
C GLY A 117 1.27 7.62 -6.61
N GLU A 118 1.76 8.86 -6.53
CA GLU A 118 2.53 9.37 -5.40
C GLU A 118 1.93 10.69 -4.93
N PRO A 119 1.28 10.74 -3.77
CA PRO A 119 0.54 11.93 -3.32
C PRO A 119 1.43 13.16 -3.07
N LEU A 120 2.71 13.00 -2.79
CA LEU A 120 3.65 14.12 -2.65
C LEU A 120 3.98 14.81 -3.99
N LEU A 121 3.59 14.21 -5.12
CA LEU A 121 3.74 14.78 -6.46
C LEU A 121 2.44 15.42 -6.99
N LEU A 122 1.35 15.37 -6.24
CA LEU A 122 0.05 15.86 -6.67
C LEU A 122 -0.22 17.27 -6.14
N PRO A 123 -0.06 18.32 -6.95
CA PRO A 123 -0.25 19.71 -6.48
C PRO A 123 -1.65 19.97 -5.93
N GLU A 124 -2.63 19.15 -6.32
CA GLU A 124 -3.99 19.18 -5.78
C GLU A 124 -4.01 18.95 -4.26
N ASN A 125 -3.08 18.16 -3.72
CA ASN A 125 -2.96 17.94 -2.28
C ASN A 125 -2.47 19.18 -1.53
N GLU A 126 -1.72 20.07 -2.17
CA GLU A 126 -1.31 21.34 -1.55
C GLU A 126 -2.54 22.20 -1.23
N ARG A 127 -3.48 22.32 -2.19
CA ARG A 127 -4.73 23.05 -1.98
C ARG A 127 -5.66 22.35 -0.99
N LEU A 128 -5.77 21.04 -1.09
CA LEU A 128 -6.61 20.28 -0.16
C LEU A 128 -6.17 20.50 1.30
N LEU A 129 -4.88 20.48 1.56
CA LEU A 129 -4.33 20.72 2.90
C LEU A 129 -4.59 22.15 3.42
N ASP A 130 -4.84 23.13 2.53
CA ASP A 130 -5.28 24.48 2.93
C ASP A 130 -6.77 24.53 3.30
N VAL A 131 -7.57 23.66 2.70
CA VAL A 131 -9.03 23.64 2.84
C VAL A 131 -9.48 22.87 4.09
N ILE A 132 -8.86 21.74 4.39
CA ILE A 132 -9.27 20.86 5.50
C ILE A 132 -8.89 21.44 6.86
N PRO A 133 -9.65 21.15 7.94
CA PRO A 133 -9.35 21.65 9.28
C PRO A 133 -7.93 21.29 9.74
N GLU A 134 -7.33 22.17 10.53
CA GLU A 134 -5.99 21.92 11.05
C GLU A 134 -5.93 20.71 11.99
N ASP A 135 -7.00 20.43 12.71
CA ASP A 135 -7.15 19.29 13.62
C ASP A 135 -7.64 18.02 12.96
N CYS A 136 -7.93 18.06 11.64
CA CYS A 136 -8.24 16.88 10.84
C CYS A 136 -7.03 15.95 10.79
N ALA A 137 -7.23 14.64 11.01
CA ALA A 137 -6.19 13.65 10.80
C ALA A 137 -5.93 13.46 9.30
N VAL A 138 -4.66 13.35 8.92
CA VAL A 138 -4.24 13.14 7.53
C VAL A 138 -3.38 11.89 7.47
N THR A 139 -3.79 10.89 6.69
CA THR A 139 -2.97 9.71 6.38
C THR A 139 -2.39 9.87 4.99
N LEU A 140 -1.06 9.78 4.89
CA LEU A 140 -0.34 9.81 3.63
C LEU A 140 0.18 8.42 3.29
N ILE A 141 -0.20 7.88 2.11
CA ILE A 141 0.35 6.62 1.58
C ILE A 141 1.38 6.99 0.52
N THR A 142 2.67 6.87 0.85
CA THR A 142 3.76 7.40 0.01
C THR A 142 4.85 6.37 -0.25
N ASN A 143 5.50 6.46 -1.41
CA ASN A 143 6.67 5.67 -1.74
C ASN A 143 7.97 6.22 -1.12
N MET A 144 7.92 7.35 -0.43
CA MET A 144 9.06 8.00 0.24
C MET A 144 10.24 8.39 -0.67
N ASN A 145 10.04 8.46 -1.97
CA ASN A 145 11.09 8.73 -2.96
C ASN A 145 10.91 10.08 -3.66
N VAL A 146 10.75 11.12 -2.87
CA VAL A 146 10.64 12.52 -3.31
C VAL A 146 11.58 13.38 -2.46
N ASP A 147 12.19 14.42 -3.03
CA ASP A 147 12.98 15.40 -2.26
C ASP A 147 12.08 16.15 -1.27
N LEU A 148 11.99 15.66 -0.03
CA LEU A 148 11.14 16.25 1.02
C LEU A 148 11.55 17.67 1.35
N GLY A 149 12.84 18.02 1.26
CA GLY A 149 13.35 19.35 1.58
C GLY A 149 12.77 20.44 0.68
N LYS A 150 12.45 20.10 -0.58
CA LYS A 150 11.86 21.01 -1.56
C LYS A 150 10.34 20.85 -1.68
N ASN A 151 9.76 19.75 -1.18
CA ASN A 151 8.37 19.41 -1.38
C ASN A 151 7.43 20.29 -0.56
N LYS A 152 6.51 20.99 -1.24
CA LYS A 152 5.56 21.92 -0.58
C LYS A 152 4.49 21.18 0.23
N ILE A 153 4.02 20.03 -0.27
CA ILE A 153 3.02 19.21 0.41
C ILE A 153 3.61 18.68 1.71
N PHE A 154 4.85 18.15 1.65
CA PHE A 154 5.58 17.73 2.85
C PHE A 154 5.69 18.85 3.89
N LYS A 155 6.07 20.07 3.48
CA LYS A 155 6.19 21.21 4.39
C LYS A 155 4.88 21.53 5.11
N LYS A 156 3.74 21.41 4.44
CA LYS A 156 2.42 21.58 5.05
C LYS A 156 2.10 20.44 6.02
N LEU A 157 2.39 19.20 5.63
CA LEU A 157 2.18 18.01 6.49
C LEU A 157 3.05 18.06 7.74
N ALA A 158 4.29 18.51 7.63
CA ALA A 158 5.21 18.62 8.75
C ALA A 158 4.73 19.62 9.83
N GLN A 159 3.91 20.59 9.47
CA GLN A 159 3.33 21.57 10.40
C GLN A 159 2.08 21.05 11.12
N ARG A 160 1.45 19.97 10.63
CA ARG A 160 0.22 19.42 11.21
C ARG A 160 0.56 18.45 12.34
N LYS A 161 -0.27 18.43 13.37
CA LYS A 161 -0.08 17.52 14.54
C LYS A 161 -0.55 16.10 14.27
N LYS A 162 -1.62 15.94 13.47
CA LYS A 162 -2.27 14.65 13.25
C LYS A 162 -1.96 14.14 11.83
N VAL A 163 -0.76 13.63 11.63
CA VAL A 163 -0.36 13.01 10.35
C VAL A 163 0.12 11.58 10.59
N GLY A 164 -0.46 10.66 9.83
CA GLY A 164 -0.06 9.26 9.74
C GLY A 164 0.72 9.00 8.45
N TRP A 165 1.91 8.44 8.56
CA TRP A 165 2.78 8.11 7.43
C TRP A 165 2.71 6.60 7.16
N SER A 166 2.03 6.21 6.09
CA SER A 166 2.02 4.86 5.56
C SER A 166 3.08 4.76 4.46
N MET A 167 4.26 4.30 4.84
CA MET A 167 5.44 4.28 3.97
C MET A 167 5.49 2.97 3.20
N SER A 168 5.31 3.05 1.88
CA SER A 168 5.14 1.88 1.03
C SER A 168 6.48 1.37 0.52
N PHE A 169 7.03 0.32 1.14
CA PHE A 169 8.15 -0.47 0.63
C PHE A 169 8.20 -1.86 1.27
N ASP A 170 8.84 -2.81 0.58
CA ASP A 170 8.70 -4.25 0.86
C ASP A 170 10.03 -4.97 0.97
N ASN A 171 11.12 -4.30 0.59
CA ASN A 171 12.49 -4.80 0.55
C ASN A 171 13.47 -3.70 0.92
N ILE A 172 14.76 -4.03 1.07
CA ILE A 172 15.84 -3.09 1.38
C ILE A 172 16.90 -3.07 0.28
N GLY A 173 17.69 -1.99 0.25
CA GLY A 173 18.86 -1.86 -0.65
C GLY A 173 18.52 -2.09 -2.12
N ALA A 174 19.36 -2.85 -2.80
CA ALA A 174 19.21 -3.15 -4.23
C ALA A 174 17.92 -3.91 -4.56
N GLN A 175 17.39 -4.72 -3.63
CA GLN A 175 16.10 -5.40 -3.81
C GLN A 175 14.95 -4.40 -3.84
N PHE A 176 14.98 -3.37 -2.98
CA PHE A 176 14.01 -2.27 -3.04
C PHE A 176 14.06 -1.57 -4.40
N GLU A 177 15.24 -1.20 -4.89
CA GLU A 177 15.42 -0.51 -6.16
C GLU A 177 14.99 -1.35 -7.37
N TYR A 178 15.19 -2.68 -7.30
CA TYR A 178 14.71 -3.61 -8.31
C TYR A 178 13.18 -3.71 -8.34
N VAL A 179 12.55 -3.89 -7.17
CA VAL A 179 11.09 -4.06 -7.06
C VAL A 179 10.35 -2.75 -7.31
N ARG A 180 10.89 -1.65 -6.83
CA ARG A 180 10.33 -0.29 -6.96
C ARG A 180 11.16 0.56 -7.91
N TYR A 181 11.23 0.11 -9.16
CA TYR A 181 12.08 0.71 -10.17
C TYR A 181 11.88 2.23 -10.32
N GLY A 182 13.02 2.93 -10.30
CA GLY A 182 13.10 4.39 -10.23
C GLY A 182 13.19 4.93 -8.80
N GLY A 183 13.12 4.03 -7.80
CA GLY A 183 13.42 4.35 -6.40
C GLY A 183 14.92 4.41 -6.14
N ASP A 184 15.29 5.22 -5.18
CA ASP A 184 16.63 5.37 -4.63
C ASP A 184 16.57 5.01 -3.14
N TRP A 185 17.32 3.99 -2.74
CA TRP A 185 17.33 3.51 -1.36
C TRP A 185 17.92 4.54 -0.38
N ASN A 186 18.91 5.30 -0.81
CA ASN A 186 19.52 6.33 0.03
C ASN A 186 18.51 7.47 0.29
N MET A 187 17.81 7.93 -0.75
CA MET A 187 16.75 8.92 -0.61
C MET A 187 15.65 8.44 0.34
N LEU A 188 15.24 7.18 0.22
CA LEU A 188 14.22 6.61 1.12
C LEU A 188 14.69 6.64 2.58
N THR A 189 15.91 6.20 2.85
CA THR A 189 16.45 6.16 4.22
C THR A 189 16.69 7.54 4.81
N GLU A 190 17.14 8.50 4.02
CA GLU A 190 17.23 9.92 4.42
C GLU A 190 15.85 10.50 4.75
N ASN A 191 14.87 10.26 3.89
CA ASN A 191 13.49 10.71 4.11
C ASN A 191 12.86 10.04 5.34
N LEU A 192 13.16 8.75 5.57
CA LEU A 192 12.71 8.05 6.77
C LEU A 192 13.26 8.72 8.03
N ALA A 193 14.52 9.12 8.04
CA ALA A 193 15.12 9.82 9.18
C ALA A 193 14.38 11.15 9.45
N ILE A 194 14.07 11.91 8.41
CA ILE A 194 13.30 13.17 8.52
C ILE A 194 11.91 12.92 9.11
N VAL A 195 11.19 11.92 8.61
CA VAL A 195 9.83 11.61 9.07
C VAL A 195 9.82 11.08 10.51
N LYS A 196 10.83 10.31 10.90
CA LYS A 196 11.00 9.84 12.30
C LYS A 196 11.14 10.99 13.30
N ASP A 197 11.74 12.11 12.89
CA ASP A 197 11.79 13.31 13.75
C ASP A 197 10.40 13.93 13.93
N LEU A 198 9.51 13.83 12.96
CA LEU A 198 8.11 14.24 13.12
C LEU A 198 7.34 13.30 14.08
N PHE A 199 7.68 12.02 14.16
CA PHE A 199 7.10 11.10 15.14
C PHE A 199 7.41 11.52 16.58
N LYS A 200 8.60 12.06 16.84
CA LYS A 200 8.96 12.65 18.14
C LYS A 200 8.13 13.87 18.49
N GLN A 201 7.51 14.49 17.49
CA GLN A 201 6.64 15.68 17.63
C GLN A 201 5.15 15.33 17.69
N GLY A 202 4.80 14.04 17.74
CA GLY A 202 3.42 13.54 17.90
C GLY A 202 2.76 13.03 16.63
N GLN A 203 3.42 13.08 15.47
CA GLN A 203 2.99 12.36 14.29
C GLN A 203 3.28 10.86 14.46
N TRP A 204 2.71 10.01 13.61
CA TRP A 204 2.88 8.56 13.69
C TRP A 204 3.05 7.94 12.30
N GLY A 205 3.51 6.71 12.25
CA GLY A 205 3.59 5.99 10.98
C GLY A 205 4.35 4.69 11.09
N GLY A 206 4.38 3.99 9.98
CA GLY A 206 5.06 2.71 9.82
C GLY A 206 5.21 2.33 8.35
N ILE A 207 5.88 1.23 8.14
CA ILE A 207 6.05 0.64 6.82
C ILE A 207 4.78 -0.15 6.49
N HIS A 208 4.25 0.05 5.29
CA HIS A 208 3.19 -0.76 4.72
C HIS A 208 3.80 -1.65 3.62
N ALA A 209 4.00 -2.91 3.95
CA ALA A 209 4.63 -3.89 3.08
C ALA A 209 3.59 -4.81 2.45
N VAL A 210 3.70 -5.02 1.14
CA VAL A 210 2.91 -6.01 0.41
C VAL A 210 3.66 -7.31 0.35
N TYR A 211 3.09 -8.38 0.94
CA TYR A 211 3.68 -9.71 0.90
C TYR A 211 3.57 -10.30 -0.51
N ASN A 212 4.72 -10.62 -1.10
CA ASN A 212 4.83 -11.09 -2.47
C ASN A 212 6.08 -11.95 -2.66
N ILE A 213 6.27 -12.51 -3.86
CA ILE A 213 7.39 -13.41 -4.16
C ILE A 213 8.77 -12.77 -3.93
N TYR A 214 8.91 -11.45 -4.06
CA TYR A 214 10.19 -10.76 -3.87
C TYR A 214 10.59 -10.61 -2.39
N ASN A 215 9.67 -10.79 -1.45
CA ASN A 215 9.98 -10.70 -0.02
C ASN A 215 9.63 -11.98 0.77
N ALA A 216 9.01 -12.97 0.15
CA ALA A 216 8.61 -14.20 0.83
C ALA A 216 9.79 -14.97 1.47
N THR A 217 11.01 -14.81 0.93
CA THR A 217 12.25 -15.42 1.44
C THR A 217 13.17 -14.42 2.15
N ARG A 218 12.70 -13.21 2.45
CA ARG A 218 13.49 -12.08 2.99
C ARG A 218 12.81 -11.35 4.16
N ILE A 219 11.84 -11.97 4.81
CA ILE A 219 11.05 -11.35 5.89
C ILE A 219 11.95 -10.98 7.07
N THR A 220 12.86 -11.88 7.45
CA THR A 220 13.75 -11.71 8.61
C THR A 220 14.65 -10.50 8.42
N GLU A 221 15.37 -10.44 7.30
CA GLU A 221 16.28 -9.35 6.98
C GLU A 221 15.55 -8.00 6.97
N PHE A 222 14.39 -7.95 6.31
CA PHE A 222 13.56 -6.75 6.25
C PHE A 222 13.07 -6.30 7.64
N ARG A 223 12.62 -7.25 8.47
CA ARG A 223 12.11 -6.94 9.81
C ARG A 223 13.21 -6.56 10.80
N GLU A 224 14.38 -7.18 10.71
CA GLU A 224 15.55 -6.77 11.50
C GLU A 224 15.98 -5.34 11.16
N TRP A 225 16.01 -5.02 9.86
CA TRP A 225 16.28 -3.65 9.42
C TRP A 225 15.21 -2.67 9.95
N ALA A 226 13.92 -2.96 9.77
CA ALA A 226 12.84 -2.11 10.27
C ALA A 226 12.92 -1.90 11.79
N GLN A 227 13.25 -2.96 12.54
CA GLN A 227 13.49 -2.90 13.99
C GLN A 227 14.67 -2.00 14.32
N SER A 228 15.77 -2.09 13.58
CA SER A 228 16.95 -1.21 13.77
C SER A 228 16.62 0.25 13.52
N GLN A 229 15.67 0.53 12.62
CA GLN A 229 15.15 1.87 12.39
C GLN A 229 14.10 2.34 13.42
N GLY A 230 13.62 1.44 14.28
CA GLY A 230 12.57 1.74 15.25
C GLY A 230 11.20 2.02 14.60
N VAL A 231 10.89 1.38 13.48
CA VAL A 231 9.62 1.52 12.77
C VAL A 231 8.85 0.21 12.74
N THR A 232 7.52 0.30 12.81
CA THR A 232 6.63 -0.85 12.71
C THR A 232 6.40 -1.23 11.25
N VAL A 233 6.04 -2.50 11.03
CA VAL A 233 5.65 -3.01 9.70
C VAL A 233 4.22 -3.54 9.76
N LEU A 234 3.39 -3.08 8.84
CA LEU A 234 2.07 -3.62 8.56
C LEU A 234 2.15 -4.42 7.26
N TRP A 235 1.80 -5.70 7.32
CA TRP A 235 1.78 -6.59 6.17
C TRP A 235 0.39 -6.65 5.53
N GLN A 236 0.37 -6.65 4.21
CA GLN A 236 -0.83 -6.84 3.41
C GLN A 236 -0.58 -7.91 2.33
N ASN A 237 -1.58 -8.75 2.06
CA ASN A 237 -1.51 -9.69 0.95
C ASN A 237 -1.57 -8.97 -0.40
N LEU A 238 -0.80 -9.48 -1.37
CA LEU A 238 -0.93 -9.05 -2.75
C LEU A 238 -2.22 -9.62 -3.36
N PHE A 239 -3.03 -8.75 -3.97
CA PHE A 239 -4.24 -9.18 -4.66
C PHE A 239 -4.01 -9.44 -6.15
N GLN A 240 -3.15 -8.66 -6.78
CA GLN A 240 -2.79 -8.73 -8.20
C GLN A 240 -1.40 -8.11 -8.42
N PRO A 241 -0.62 -8.59 -9.39
CA PRO A 241 -0.91 -9.74 -10.26
C PRO A 241 -0.67 -11.09 -9.56
N ASP A 242 -1.43 -12.12 -9.95
CA ASP A 242 -1.43 -13.45 -9.31
C ASP A 242 -0.06 -14.15 -9.35
N TYR A 243 0.72 -13.94 -10.38
CA TYR A 243 2.06 -14.52 -10.52
C TYR A 243 3.12 -13.94 -9.56
N LEU A 244 2.78 -12.95 -8.76
CA LEU A 244 3.62 -12.46 -7.67
C LEU A 244 3.14 -12.93 -6.29
N ASP A 245 2.03 -13.67 -6.22
CA ASP A 245 1.55 -14.26 -4.97
C ASP A 245 2.34 -15.55 -4.66
N PRO A 246 3.18 -15.56 -3.63
CA PRO A 246 4.03 -16.71 -3.30
C PRO A 246 3.23 -17.95 -2.87
N LEU A 247 1.97 -17.79 -2.47
CA LEU A 247 1.09 -18.89 -2.08
C LEU A 247 0.65 -19.78 -3.26
N LEU A 248 0.90 -19.37 -4.49
CA LEU A 248 0.48 -20.08 -5.71
C LEU A 248 1.59 -20.93 -6.32
N TYR A 249 2.78 -20.94 -5.73
CA TYR A 249 3.94 -21.66 -6.22
C TYR A 249 4.04 -23.09 -5.66
N GLY A 250 4.90 -23.90 -6.29
CA GLY A 250 5.10 -25.29 -5.92
C GLY A 250 5.92 -25.50 -4.64
N PRO A 251 6.15 -26.78 -4.25
CA PRO A 251 6.75 -27.12 -2.96
C PRO A 251 8.11 -26.46 -2.68
N ALA A 252 8.93 -26.23 -3.70
CA ALA A 252 10.26 -25.62 -3.51
C ALA A 252 10.16 -24.18 -2.99
N VAL A 253 9.29 -23.36 -3.58
CA VAL A 253 9.05 -22.00 -3.13
C VAL A 253 8.31 -22.00 -1.79
N ALA A 254 7.31 -22.86 -1.64
CA ALA A 254 6.55 -23.00 -0.41
C ALA A 254 7.45 -23.37 0.78
N GLN A 255 8.39 -24.29 0.61
CA GLN A 255 9.33 -24.67 1.65
C GLN A 255 10.27 -23.51 2.00
N ALA A 256 10.86 -22.84 0.99
CA ALA A 256 11.75 -21.71 1.23
C ALA A 256 11.06 -20.55 1.99
N ALA A 257 9.81 -20.26 1.63
CA ALA A 257 9.01 -19.25 2.30
C ALA A 257 8.59 -19.68 3.73
N ALA A 258 8.25 -20.96 3.92
CA ALA A 258 7.93 -21.50 5.24
C ALA A 258 9.15 -21.44 6.18
N ASP A 259 10.31 -21.88 5.70
CA ASP A 259 11.57 -21.83 6.46
C ASP A 259 11.92 -20.38 6.85
N GLU A 260 11.64 -19.43 5.97
CA GLU A 260 11.87 -18.02 6.25
C GLU A 260 10.92 -17.48 7.34
N ILE A 261 9.64 -17.84 7.31
CA ILE A 261 8.68 -17.46 8.35
C ILE A 261 9.12 -18.06 9.70
N GLU A 262 9.53 -19.33 9.72
CA GLU A 262 10.02 -19.99 10.94
C GLU A 262 11.31 -19.32 11.46
N ARG A 263 12.22 -18.94 10.58
CA ARG A 263 13.41 -18.16 10.91
C ARG A 263 13.03 -16.82 11.52
N PHE A 264 12.10 -16.10 10.90
CA PHE A 264 11.59 -14.84 11.43
C PHE A 264 10.98 -15.01 12.84
N TYR A 265 10.22 -16.07 13.06
CA TYR A 265 9.67 -16.36 14.40
C TYR A 265 10.75 -16.64 15.45
N ALA A 266 11.84 -17.29 15.04
CA ALA A 266 12.97 -17.60 15.92
C ALA A 266 13.73 -16.35 16.39
N THR A 267 13.65 -15.22 15.66
CA THR A 267 14.23 -13.94 16.11
C THR A 267 13.53 -13.34 17.33
N GLY A 268 12.30 -13.74 17.61
CA GLY A 268 11.46 -13.12 18.65
C GLY A 268 10.86 -11.75 18.27
N LEU A 269 11.10 -11.24 17.06
CA LEU A 269 10.64 -9.93 16.60
C LEU A 269 9.16 -9.92 16.16
N ALA A 270 8.59 -11.09 15.88
CA ALA A 270 7.23 -11.20 15.35
C ALA A 270 6.19 -10.73 16.36
N THR A 271 5.48 -9.69 16.05
CA THR A 271 4.33 -9.19 16.82
C THR A 271 3.14 -10.16 16.75
N PRO A 272 2.16 -10.08 17.64
CA PRO A 272 0.95 -10.92 17.55
C PRO A 272 0.22 -10.77 16.21
N ALA A 273 0.14 -9.56 15.66
CA ALA A 273 -0.49 -9.31 14.38
C ALA A 273 0.29 -9.93 13.20
N GLU A 274 1.62 -9.85 13.23
CA GLU A 274 2.48 -10.51 12.23
C GLU A 274 2.38 -12.03 12.32
N ARG A 275 2.31 -12.60 13.53
CA ARG A 275 2.08 -14.03 13.69
C ARG A 275 0.75 -14.46 13.08
N GLN A 276 -0.33 -13.75 13.39
CA GLN A 276 -1.64 -14.04 12.80
C GLN A 276 -1.60 -13.98 11.27
N PHE A 277 -0.90 -12.98 10.70
CA PHE A 277 -0.74 -12.84 9.25
C PHE A 277 0.02 -14.03 8.64
N PHE A 278 1.20 -14.33 9.17
CA PHE A 278 2.08 -15.35 8.62
C PHE A 278 1.68 -16.79 8.96
N ASP A 279 0.94 -17.04 10.03
CA ASP A 279 0.39 -18.37 10.34
C ASP A 279 -0.57 -18.86 9.24
N ASN A 280 -1.36 -17.96 8.66
CA ASN A 280 -2.22 -18.28 7.51
C ASN A 280 -1.40 -18.66 6.28
N ALA A 281 -0.32 -17.92 5.99
CA ALA A 281 0.60 -18.25 4.90
C ALA A 281 1.31 -19.58 5.16
N LEU A 282 1.83 -19.79 6.36
CA LEU A 282 2.55 -20.99 6.76
C LEU A 282 1.68 -22.26 6.64
N ASN A 283 0.42 -22.18 7.07
CA ASN A 283 -0.54 -23.28 6.91
C ASN A 283 -0.79 -23.61 5.44
N THR A 284 -0.89 -22.57 4.59
CA THR A 284 -1.04 -22.77 3.14
C THR A 284 0.20 -23.42 2.54
N TYR A 285 1.41 -22.95 2.85
CA TYR A 285 2.67 -23.51 2.37
C TYR A 285 2.85 -24.99 2.75
N ARG A 286 2.52 -25.36 3.98
CA ARG A 286 2.59 -26.75 4.46
C ARG A 286 1.62 -27.69 3.74
N ALA A 287 0.56 -27.14 3.15
CA ALA A 287 -0.44 -27.91 2.40
C ALA A 287 -0.16 -27.97 0.88
N VAL A 288 0.82 -27.20 0.38
CA VAL A 288 1.11 -27.15 -1.06
C VAL A 288 1.72 -28.46 -1.54
N SER A 289 1.10 -29.06 -2.55
CA SER A 289 1.60 -30.27 -3.24
C SER A 289 2.08 -30.00 -4.66
N GLN A 290 1.60 -28.92 -5.28
CA GLN A 290 1.95 -28.53 -6.65
C GLN A 290 1.72 -27.03 -6.85
N ALA A 291 2.43 -26.45 -7.82
CA ALA A 291 2.21 -25.07 -8.24
C ALA A 291 0.85 -24.94 -8.95
N ARG A 292 0.26 -23.75 -8.87
CA ARG A 292 -0.88 -23.38 -9.72
C ARG A 292 -0.44 -23.47 -11.20
N PRO A 293 -1.21 -24.13 -12.09
CA PRO A 293 -0.82 -24.28 -13.49
C PRO A 293 -0.50 -22.94 -14.18
N GLY A 294 0.67 -22.87 -14.81
CA GLY A 294 1.13 -21.71 -15.56
C GLY A 294 1.68 -20.53 -14.74
N ILE A 295 1.69 -20.61 -13.41
CA ILE A 295 2.13 -19.48 -12.57
C ILE A 295 3.62 -19.14 -12.79
N GLU A 296 4.48 -20.15 -12.85
CA GLU A 296 5.92 -19.96 -13.05
C GLU A 296 6.23 -19.44 -14.46
N ALA A 297 5.48 -19.87 -15.47
CA ALA A 297 5.63 -19.37 -16.83
C ALA A 297 5.27 -17.86 -16.92
N LYS A 298 4.19 -17.44 -16.25
CA LYS A 298 3.81 -16.03 -16.16
C LYS A 298 4.87 -15.22 -15.44
N PHE A 299 5.41 -15.72 -14.33
CA PHE A 299 6.48 -15.05 -13.59
C PHE A 299 7.74 -14.92 -14.43
N ARG A 300 8.19 -15.98 -15.10
CA ARG A 300 9.34 -15.96 -16.01
C ARG A 300 9.17 -14.95 -17.12
N GLN A 301 7.99 -14.90 -17.75
CA GLN A 301 7.68 -13.89 -18.75
C GLN A 301 7.78 -12.49 -18.15
N HIS A 302 7.18 -12.26 -16.97
CA HIS A 302 7.23 -10.97 -16.29
C HIS A 302 8.67 -10.52 -16.01
N ILE A 303 9.52 -11.39 -15.43
CA ILE A 303 10.94 -11.05 -15.16
C ILE A 303 11.66 -10.73 -16.47
N THR A 304 11.42 -11.52 -17.52
CA THR A 304 12.03 -11.26 -18.83
C THR A 304 11.63 -9.88 -19.36
N GLU A 305 10.34 -9.53 -19.33
CA GLU A 305 9.85 -8.22 -19.78
C GLU A 305 10.43 -7.08 -18.94
N ILE A 306 10.43 -7.24 -17.61
CA ILE A 306 11.03 -6.25 -16.68
C ILE A 306 12.49 -6.00 -17.05
N GLU A 307 13.29 -7.03 -17.15
CA GLU A 307 14.74 -6.91 -17.29
C GLU A 307 15.23 -6.59 -18.71
N THR A 308 14.43 -6.86 -19.73
CA THR A 308 14.84 -6.65 -21.13
C THR A 308 14.12 -5.52 -21.83
N GLN A 309 12.94 -5.16 -21.38
CA GLN A 309 12.10 -4.17 -22.03
C GLN A 309 11.89 -2.90 -21.20
N TYR A 310 11.49 -3.04 -19.94
CA TYR A 310 11.01 -1.91 -19.14
C TYR A 310 12.06 -1.33 -18.17
N HIS A 311 12.75 -2.18 -17.42
CA HIS A 311 13.69 -1.80 -16.37
C HIS A 311 15.13 -2.24 -16.71
N LYS A 312 15.60 -1.90 -17.90
CA LYS A 312 16.90 -2.35 -18.43
C LYS A 312 18.09 -2.00 -17.53
N ASP A 313 18.00 -0.87 -16.85
CA ASP A 313 19.06 -0.30 -16.03
C ASP A 313 18.81 -0.57 -14.51
N CYS A 314 18.03 -1.61 -14.17
CA CYS A 314 17.80 -1.94 -12.77
C CYS A 314 19.10 -2.35 -12.06
N ALA A 315 19.18 -2.10 -10.73
CA ALA A 315 20.35 -2.25 -9.87
C ALA A 315 20.90 -3.69 -9.75
N GLY A 316 20.35 -4.64 -10.48
CA GLY A 316 20.77 -6.05 -10.52
C GLY A 316 19.81 -6.87 -11.35
N LYS A 317 20.05 -8.17 -11.39
CA LYS A 317 19.14 -9.13 -12.02
C LYS A 317 18.43 -9.95 -10.96
N PHE A 318 17.20 -10.42 -11.25
CA PHE A 318 16.44 -11.24 -10.32
C PHE A 318 17.26 -12.40 -9.76
N VAL A 319 17.93 -13.14 -10.63
CA VAL A 319 18.76 -14.31 -10.23
C VAL A 319 19.93 -13.96 -9.30
N GLN A 320 20.39 -12.72 -9.31
CA GLN A 320 21.46 -12.23 -8.44
C GLN A 320 20.91 -11.77 -7.08
N LEU A 321 19.76 -11.15 -7.08
CA LEU A 321 19.10 -10.61 -5.88
C LEU A 321 18.32 -11.67 -5.09
N TRP A 322 17.83 -12.71 -5.78
CA TRP A 322 17.11 -13.87 -5.20
C TRP A 322 17.66 -15.18 -5.74
N PRO A 323 18.92 -15.55 -5.41
CA PRO A 323 19.54 -16.77 -5.92
C PRO A 323 18.79 -18.04 -5.52
N GLU A 324 18.11 -18.03 -4.37
CA GLU A 324 17.24 -19.14 -3.91
C GLU A 324 16.00 -19.37 -4.77
N LEU A 325 15.57 -18.36 -5.51
CA LEU A 325 14.43 -18.41 -6.44
C LEU A 325 14.84 -18.42 -7.92
N ALA A 326 16.15 -18.50 -8.21
CA ALA A 326 16.68 -18.41 -9.58
C ALA A 326 16.09 -19.49 -10.54
N HIS A 327 15.68 -20.65 -10.02
CA HIS A 327 15.05 -21.70 -10.78
C HIS A 327 13.72 -21.28 -11.44
N LEU A 328 13.05 -20.26 -10.93
CA LEU A 328 11.78 -19.76 -11.49
C LEU A 328 11.97 -19.04 -12.83
N THR A 329 13.19 -18.66 -13.20
CA THR A 329 13.50 -17.91 -14.43
C THR A 329 14.24 -18.75 -15.48
N GLN A 330 14.49 -20.03 -15.19
CA GLN A 330 15.16 -20.99 -16.09
C GLN A 330 14.21 -21.71 -17.08
#